data_d6a050196b7f59fda4229283e4724c58
#
_entry.id   d6a050196b7f59fda4229283e4724c58
#
_cell.length_a   1.000
_cell.length_b   1.000
_cell.length_c   1.000
_cell.angle_alpha   90.00
_cell.angle_beta   90.00
_cell.angle_gamma   90.00
#
_symmetry.space_group_name_H-M   'P 1'
#
loop_
_entity.id
_entity.type
_entity.pdbx_description
1 polymer ?
#
loop_
_entity_poly.entity_id
_entity_poly.type
_entity_poly.pdbx_seq_one_letter_code
_entity_poly.pdbx_strand_id
1 'polypeptide(L)'
;MVRALKILVDRVTEKQSCVVRFMEVTRLCRRVLYPSDSFEGALQKILFFHAMLWQMEHGHNGLGRLDMALFPYYKKDIEEGRLTREKAEVILREMIALIGSQTHQKSATLYGDTGQYILLGGFDKEGRNVENELTH
;
A
#
# COMPACT_ATOMS: atom_id res chain seq x y z
N MET A 1 8.03 -13.64 -5.05
CA MET A 1 6.88 -14.29 -4.39
C MET A 1 7.27 -14.99 -3.08
N VAL A 2 8.28 -15.85 -3.07
CA VAL A 2 8.66 -16.66 -1.89
C VAL A 2 9.18 -15.83 -0.70
N ARG A 3 9.93 -14.75 -0.91
CA ARG A 3 10.56 -13.98 0.17
C ARG A 3 9.59 -13.04 0.92
N ALA A 4 8.67 -12.39 0.22
CA ALA A 4 7.65 -11.55 0.86
C ALA A 4 6.60 -12.40 1.59
N LEU A 5 6.21 -13.54 1.02
CA LEU A 5 5.41 -14.55 1.73
C LEU A 5 6.18 -15.12 2.93
N LYS A 6 7.48 -15.32 2.83
CA LYS A 6 8.31 -15.83 3.93
C LYS A 6 8.38 -14.83 5.08
N ILE A 7 8.57 -13.54 4.81
CA ILE A 7 8.57 -12.49 5.86
C ILE A 7 7.19 -12.37 6.53
N LEU A 8 6.10 -12.47 5.76
CA LEU A 8 4.74 -12.53 6.32
C LEU A 8 4.52 -13.81 7.13
N VAL A 9 4.98 -14.94 6.63
CA VAL A 9 4.89 -16.23 7.31
C VAL A 9 5.78 -16.23 8.56
N ASP A 10 7.01 -15.74 8.53
CA ASP A 10 7.93 -15.74 9.67
C ASP A 10 7.42 -14.83 10.81
N ARG A 11 6.77 -13.69 10.53
CA ARG A 11 6.12 -12.85 11.55
C ARG A 11 4.88 -13.49 12.17
N VAL A 12 4.15 -14.30 11.42
CA VAL A 12 2.96 -15.03 11.89
C VAL A 12 3.35 -16.32 12.62
N THR A 13 4.59 -16.86 12.39
CA THR A 13 4.97 -18.19 12.87
C THR A 13 5.38 -18.27 14.34
N GLU A 14 5.74 -17.19 14.99
CA GLU A 14 6.31 -17.33 16.34
C GLU A 14 5.32 -17.56 17.48
N LYS A 15 4.01 -17.31 17.31
CA LYS A 15 3.06 -17.42 18.44
C LYS A 15 1.62 -17.91 18.16
N GLN A 16 1.26 -18.44 16.98
CA GLN A 16 -0.14 -18.81 16.69
C GLN A 16 -0.34 -20.23 16.14
N SER A 17 -1.51 -20.82 16.42
CA SER A 17 -1.87 -22.16 15.94
C SER A 17 -1.98 -22.23 14.40
N CYS A 18 -1.72 -23.38 13.82
CA CYS A 18 -1.73 -23.62 12.36
C CYS A 18 -3.06 -23.21 11.68
N VAL A 19 -4.19 -23.33 12.39
CA VAL A 19 -5.51 -22.97 11.89
C VAL A 19 -5.67 -21.45 11.73
N VAL A 20 -5.23 -20.67 12.72
CA VAL A 20 -5.29 -19.21 12.68
C VAL A 20 -4.44 -18.67 11.54
N ARG A 21 -3.25 -19.24 11.33
CA ARG A 21 -2.37 -18.92 10.19
C ARG A 21 -3.02 -19.16 8.85
N PHE A 22 -3.64 -20.33 8.68
CA PHE A 22 -4.31 -20.69 7.44
C PHE A 22 -5.44 -19.70 7.13
N MET A 23 -6.22 -19.33 8.13
CA MET A 23 -7.30 -18.35 7.97
C MET A 23 -6.78 -16.95 7.61
N GLU A 24 -5.70 -16.49 8.22
CA GLU A 24 -5.09 -15.18 7.89
C GLU A 24 -4.50 -15.16 6.48
N VAL A 25 -3.75 -16.19 6.09
CA VAL A 25 -3.23 -16.32 4.72
C VAL A 25 -4.36 -16.35 3.70
N THR A 26 -5.43 -17.10 3.96
CA THR A 26 -6.60 -17.17 3.09
C THR A 26 -7.30 -15.80 2.99
N ARG A 27 -7.43 -15.08 4.10
CA ARG A 27 -8.00 -13.73 4.13
C ARG A 27 -7.15 -12.74 3.33
N LEU A 28 -5.83 -12.79 3.46
CA LEU A 28 -4.91 -11.95 2.69
C LEU A 28 -4.97 -12.26 1.19
N CYS A 29 -4.98 -13.53 0.81
CA CYS A 29 -5.13 -13.94 -0.59
C CYS A 29 -6.47 -13.46 -1.18
N ARG A 30 -7.56 -13.55 -0.44
CA ARG A 30 -8.86 -13.04 -0.88
C ARG A 30 -8.83 -11.53 -1.08
N ARG A 31 -8.24 -10.75 -0.17
CA ARG A 31 -8.12 -9.30 -0.29
C ARG A 31 -7.35 -8.86 -1.54
N VAL A 32 -6.39 -9.66 -2.00
CA VAL A 32 -5.63 -9.38 -3.23
C VAL A 32 -6.42 -9.74 -4.49
N LEU A 33 -7.13 -10.88 -4.48
CA LEU A 33 -7.81 -11.42 -5.67
C LEU A 33 -9.14 -10.71 -5.98
N TYR A 34 -9.84 -10.20 -4.97
CA TYR A 34 -11.13 -9.54 -5.15
C TYR A 34 -10.99 -8.01 -5.09
N PRO A 35 -11.93 -7.24 -5.69
CA PRO A 35 -11.97 -5.79 -5.55
C PRO A 35 -11.91 -5.38 -4.08
N SER A 36 -11.18 -4.31 -3.79
CA SER A 36 -11.12 -3.78 -2.42
C SER A 36 -12.44 -3.11 -2.06
N ASP A 37 -12.88 -3.32 -0.84
CA ASP A 37 -14.10 -2.74 -0.27
C ASP A 37 -13.81 -1.71 0.84
N SER A 38 -12.53 -1.58 1.21
CA SER A 38 -12.06 -0.73 2.29
C SER A 38 -10.74 -0.04 1.96
N PHE A 39 -10.46 1.03 2.68
CA PHE A 39 -9.20 1.78 2.59
C PHE A 39 -7.97 0.90 2.88
N GLU A 40 -7.99 0.17 3.99
CA GLU A 40 -6.93 -0.77 4.36
C GLU A 40 -6.74 -1.87 3.31
N GLY A 41 -7.85 -2.40 2.75
CA GLY A 41 -7.81 -3.41 1.70
C GLY A 41 -7.18 -2.89 0.40
N ALA A 42 -7.46 -1.64 0.02
CA ALA A 42 -6.86 -0.99 -1.13
C ALA A 42 -5.35 -0.79 -0.94
N LEU A 43 -4.93 -0.31 0.24
CA LEU A 43 -3.52 -0.15 0.59
C LEU A 43 -2.76 -1.48 0.59
N GLN A 44 -3.31 -2.53 1.18
CA GLN A 44 -2.71 -3.87 1.15
C GLN A 44 -2.50 -4.39 -0.27
N LYS A 45 -3.45 -4.11 -1.17
CA LYS A 45 -3.34 -4.49 -2.57
C LYS A 45 -2.20 -3.74 -3.27
N ILE A 46 -2.07 -2.43 -3.04
CA ILE A 46 -0.97 -1.62 -3.58
C ILE A 46 0.37 -2.18 -3.09
N LEU A 47 0.51 -2.42 -1.79
CA LEU A 47 1.73 -3.00 -1.21
C LEU A 47 2.07 -4.37 -1.79
N PHE A 48 1.06 -5.21 -2.01
CA PHE A 48 1.27 -6.54 -2.58
C PHE A 48 1.81 -6.46 -4.02
N PHE A 49 1.17 -5.66 -4.88
CA PHE A 49 1.64 -5.49 -6.25
C PHE A 49 3.01 -4.82 -6.31
N HIS A 50 3.25 -3.82 -5.46
CA HIS A 50 4.55 -3.19 -5.34
C HIS A 50 5.63 -4.20 -4.95
N ALA A 51 5.39 -5.04 -3.94
CA ALA A 51 6.32 -6.09 -3.52
C ALA A 51 6.56 -7.13 -4.63
N MET A 52 5.52 -7.47 -5.43
CA MET A 52 5.69 -8.35 -6.59
C MET A 52 6.60 -7.75 -7.65
N LEU A 53 6.39 -6.49 -8.01
CA LEU A 53 7.21 -5.79 -9.01
C LEU A 53 8.67 -5.74 -8.56
N TRP A 54 8.91 -5.49 -7.29
CA TRP A 54 10.25 -5.52 -6.70
C TRP A 54 10.91 -6.90 -6.78
N GLN A 55 10.15 -7.98 -6.54
CA GLN A 55 10.65 -9.34 -6.70
C GLN A 55 11.00 -9.68 -8.15
N MET A 56 10.40 -8.98 -9.10
CA MET A 56 10.67 -9.11 -10.54
C MET A 56 11.80 -8.16 -11.00
N GLU A 57 12.57 -7.59 -10.07
CA GLU A 57 13.68 -6.66 -10.33
C GLU A 57 13.25 -5.31 -10.95
N HIS A 58 11.97 -4.98 -10.91
CA HIS A 58 11.46 -3.67 -11.28
C HIS A 58 11.62 -2.69 -10.11
N GLY A 59 12.80 -2.10 -9.96
CA GLY A 59 13.14 -1.22 -8.84
C GLY A 59 12.53 0.19 -8.91
N HIS A 60 12.14 0.63 -10.11
CA HIS A 60 11.58 1.97 -10.33
C HIS A 60 10.08 1.88 -10.61
N ASN A 61 9.28 1.83 -9.54
CA ASN A 61 7.82 1.70 -9.65
C ASN A 61 7.13 2.89 -8.98
N GLY A 62 6.50 3.74 -9.78
CA GLY A 62 5.64 4.79 -9.25
C GLY A 62 4.34 4.22 -8.69
N LEU A 63 3.88 4.75 -7.57
CA LEU A 63 2.57 4.45 -6.99
C LEU A 63 1.44 5.25 -7.65
N GLY A 64 1.80 6.12 -8.61
CA GLY A 64 0.85 6.95 -9.34
C GLY A 64 0.16 7.99 -8.45
N ARG A 65 -1.06 8.34 -8.79
CA ARG A 65 -1.89 9.32 -8.06
C ARG A 65 -2.55 8.63 -6.87
N LEU A 66 -1.77 8.46 -5.81
CA LEU A 66 -2.15 7.67 -4.65
C LEU A 66 -3.37 8.25 -3.91
N ASP A 67 -3.40 9.58 -3.76
CA ASP A 67 -4.51 10.30 -3.15
C ASP A 67 -5.84 10.06 -3.88
N MET A 68 -5.85 10.17 -5.20
CA MET A 68 -7.05 9.93 -6.01
C MET A 68 -7.48 8.47 -5.98
N ALA A 69 -6.52 7.54 -6.05
CA ALA A 69 -6.81 6.11 -6.08
C ALA A 69 -7.41 5.61 -4.75
N LEU A 70 -6.99 6.20 -3.64
CA LEU A 70 -7.41 5.81 -2.29
C LEU A 70 -8.63 6.59 -1.78
N PHE A 71 -8.87 7.80 -2.28
CA PHE A 71 -9.91 8.69 -1.75
C PHE A 71 -11.32 8.09 -1.73
N PRO A 72 -11.79 7.34 -2.76
CA PRO A 72 -13.12 6.73 -2.71
C PRO A 72 -13.28 5.73 -1.54
N TYR A 73 -12.24 4.97 -1.25
CA TYR A 73 -12.23 4.01 -0.13
C TYR A 73 -12.15 4.72 1.22
N TYR A 74 -11.29 5.74 1.31
CA TYR A 74 -11.15 6.59 2.49
C TYR A 74 -12.49 7.23 2.85
N LYS A 75 -13.11 7.94 1.90
CA LYS A 75 -14.38 8.62 2.08
C LYS A 75 -15.46 7.66 2.56
N LYS A 76 -15.60 6.52 1.90
CA LYS A 76 -16.56 5.49 2.28
C LYS A 76 -16.33 5.00 3.71
N ASP A 77 -15.10 4.68 4.09
CA ASP A 77 -14.80 4.15 5.42
C ASP A 77 -14.97 5.19 6.53
N ILE A 78 -14.72 6.48 6.26
CA ILE A 78 -15.04 7.58 7.16
C ILE A 78 -16.56 7.73 7.34
N GLU A 79 -17.32 7.78 6.25
CA GLU A 79 -18.78 7.92 6.27
C GLU A 79 -19.48 6.75 6.99
N GLU A 80 -18.95 5.54 6.86
CA GLU A 80 -19.43 4.33 7.55
C GLU A 80 -18.87 4.17 8.97
N GLY A 81 -18.04 5.08 9.45
CA GLY A 81 -17.44 5.04 10.79
C GLY A 81 -16.43 3.92 11.03
N ARG A 82 -15.92 3.28 9.97
CA ARG A 82 -14.91 2.22 10.06
C ARG A 82 -13.49 2.73 10.19
N LEU A 83 -13.25 3.98 9.79
CA LEU A 83 -11.95 4.62 9.76
C LEU A 83 -12.06 6.02 10.39
N THR A 84 -11.02 6.45 11.10
CA THR A 84 -10.84 7.85 11.48
C THR A 84 -9.67 8.46 10.71
N ARG A 85 -9.61 9.78 10.64
CA ARG A 85 -8.52 10.50 9.96
C ARG A 85 -7.16 10.14 10.56
N GLU A 86 -7.06 10.12 11.88
CA GLU A 86 -5.83 9.80 12.60
C GLU A 86 -5.36 8.39 12.30
N LYS A 87 -6.29 7.43 12.25
CA LYS A 87 -5.97 6.04 11.89
C LYS A 87 -5.52 5.91 10.44
N ALA A 88 -6.16 6.63 9.52
CA ALA A 88 -5.76 6.65 8.11
C ALA A 88 -4.33 7.20 7.95
N GLU A 89 -4.01 8.29 8.65
CA GLU A 89 -2.67 8.88 8.65
C GLU A 89 -1.61 7.90 9.17
N VAL A 90 -1.88 7.20 10.27
CA VAL A 90 -0.97 6.17 10.81
C VAL A 90 -0.72 5.08 9.79
N ILE A 91 -1.77 4.53 9.17
CA ILE A 91 -1.66 3.45 8.18
C ILE A 91 -0.88 3.90 6.94
N LEU A 92 -1.13 5.12 6.44
CA LEU A 92 -0.38 5.69 5.31
C LEU A 92 1.09 5.89 5.65
N ARG A 93 1.39 6.42 6.82
CA ARG A 93 2.75 6.64 7.31
C ARG A 93 3.51 5.31 7.43
N GLU A 94 2.88 4.28 7.96
CA GLU A 94 3.46 2.94 8.03
C GLU A 94 3.71 2.33 6.64
N MET A 95 2.77 2.51 5.70
CA MET A 95 2.93 2.05 4.32
C MET A 95 4.13 2.72 3.64
N ILE A 96 4.24 4.05 3.74
CA ILE A 96 5.36 4.82 3.14
C ILE A 96 6.68 4.40 3.77
N ALA A 97 6.73 4.24 5.09
CA ALA A 97 7.93 3.78 5.80
C ALA A 97 8.32 2.37 5.37
N LEU A 98 7.36 1.46 5.18
CA LEU A 98 7.61 0.10 4.72
C LEU A 98 8.18 0.09 3.30
N ILE A 99 7.60 0.86 2.37
CA ILE A 99 8.11 1.00 1.00
C ILE A 99 9.53 1.57 1.05
N GLY A 100 9.76 2.65 1.79
CA GLY A 100 11.08 3.26 1.93
C GLY A 100 12.14 2.32 2.53
N SER A 101 11.77 1.45 3.46
CA SER A 101 12.68 0.48 4.08
C SER A 101 13.13 -0.65 3.15
N GLN A 102 12.32 -0.94 2.12
CA GLN A 102 12.61 -2.02 1.16
C GLN A 102 13.46 -1.56 -0.03
N THR A 103 13.73 -0.26 -0.14
CA THR A 103 14.55 0.30 -1.22
C THR A 103 16.03 0.02 -0.99
N HIS A 104 16.52 -1.10 -1.48
CA HIS A 104 17.93 -1.48 -1.40
C HIS A 104 18.79 -0.96 -2.57
N GLN A 105 18.16 -0.50 -3.64
CA GLN A 105 18.87 0.04 -4.80
C GLN A 105 18.96 1.57 -4.68
N LYS A 106 20.07 2.03 -4.13
CA LYS A 106 20.47 3.41 -4.29
C LYS A 106 21.00 3.57 -5.73
N SER A 107 20.32 4.39 -6.53
CA SER A 107 20.87 4.78 -7.82
C SER A 107 22.26 5.38 -7.59
N ALA A 108 23.28 4.86 -8.29
CA ALA A 108 24.61 5.41 -8.25
C ALA A 108 24.69 6.86 -8.78
N THR A 109 23.66 7.26 -9.55
CA THR A 109 23.57 8.56 -10.23
C THR A 109 22.79 9.60 -9.42
N LEU A 110 21.80 9.16 -8.63
CA LEU A 110 20.93 10.05 -7.83
C LEU A 110 20.95 9.58 -6.38
N TYR A 111 21.82 10.18 -5.60
CA TYR A 111 21.98 9.84 -4.19
C TYR A 111 20.68 10.16 -3.42
N GLY A 112 20.06 9.13 -2.86
CA GLY A 112 18.82 9.25 -2.09
C GLY A 112 17.54 9.05 -2.89
N ASP A 113 17.58 8.92 -4.22
CA ASP A 113 16.41 8.57 -5.02
C ASP A 113 16.12 7.07 -4.89
N THR A 114 14.91 6.75 -4.46
CA THR A 114 14.44 5.38 -4.32
C THR A 114 13.72 4.87 -5.56
N GLY A 115 13.49 5.75 -6.56
CA GLY A 115 12.71 5.44 -7.75
C GLY A 115 11.21 5.21 -7.48
N GLN A 116 10.73 5.60 -6.30
CA GLN A 116 9.35 5.43 -5.87
C GLN A 116 8.62 6.77 -5.96
N TYR A 117 7.91 7.00 -7.04
CA TYR A 117 7.21 8.26 -7.26
C TYR A 117 5.76 8.18 -6.80
N ILE A 118 5.35 9.15 -5.98
CA ILE A 118 3.97 9.37 -5.57
C ILE A 118 3.54 10.71 -6.14
N LEU A 119 2.42 10.76 -6.83
CA LEU A 119 1.80 11.98 -7.32
C LEU A 119 0.63 12.33 -6.39
N LEU A 120 0.56 13.59 -5.98
CA LEU A 120 -0.49 14.09 -5.11
C LEU A 120 -1.10 15.36 -5.72
N GLY A 121 -2.40 15.54 -5.60
CA GLY A 121 -3.12 16.72 -6.09
C GLY A 121 -3.07 16.91 -7.60
N GLY A 122 -3.13 18.18 -8.02
CA GLY A 122 -3.07 18.59 -9.41
C GLY A 122 -4.43 18.68 -10.07
N PHE A 123 -4.48 18.54 -11.41
CA PHE A 123 -5.68 18.74 -12.20
C PHE A 123 -6.07 17.48 -12.97
N ASP A 124 -7.36 17.29 -13.21
CA ASP A 124 -7.85 16.28 -14.14
C ASP A 124 -7.73 16.76 -15.61
N LYS A 125 -8.15 15.90 -16.53
CA LYS A 125 -8.13 16.20 -17.97
C LYS A 125 -9.08 17.33 -18.39
N GLU A 126 -10.04 17.66 -17.55
CA GLU A 126 -10.96 18.80 -17.70
C GLU A 126 -10.44 20.08 -17.04
N GLY A 127 -9.25 20.07 -16.43
CA GLY A 127 -8.64 21.23 -15.77
C GLY A 127 -9.21 21.52 -14.38
N ARG A 128 -9.94 20.60 -13.75
CA ARG A 128 -10.49 20.78 -12.40
C ARG A 128 -9.46 20.34 -11.37
N ASN A 129 -9.31 21.11 -10.30
CA ASN A 129 -8.48 20.71 -9.17
C ASN A 129 -9.04 19.44 -8.51
N VAL A 130 -8.19 18.44 -8.30
CA VAL A 130 -8.55 17.12 -7.75
C VAL A 130 -7.94 16.86 -6.38
N GLU A 131 -7.44 17.90 -5.72
CA GLU A 131 -6.99 17.80 -4.33
C GLU A 131 -8.13 17.31 -3.42
N ASN A 132 -7.75 16.50 -2.46
CA ASN A 132 -8.68 15.93 -1.49
C ASN A 132 -8.01 15.80 -0.11
N GLU A 133 -8.71 15.27 0.88
CA GLU A 133 -8.21 15.17 2.25
C GLU A 133 -6.94 14.32 2.39
N LEU A 134 -6.66 13.41 1.45
CA LEU A 134 -5.44 12.60 1.43
C LEU A 134 -4.26 13.30 0.75
N THR A 135 -4.49 14.45 0.12
CA THR A 135 -3.44 15.26 -0.50
C THR A 135 -2.64 16.06 0.54
N HIS A 136 -3.27 16.35 1.68
CA HIS A 136 -2.74 17.18 2.78
C HIS A 136 -2.46 16.34 4.03
#